data_5f7c864520ca53ef254513f4a727bd8f
#
_entry.id   5f7c864520ca53ef254513f4a727bd8f
#
_cell.length_a   1.000
_cell.length_b   1.000
_cell.length_c   1.000
_cell.angle_alpha   90.00
_cell.angle_beta   90.00
_cell.angle_gamma   90.00
#
_symmetry.space_group_name_H-M   'P 1'
#
loop_
_entity.id
_entity.type
_entity.pdbx_description
1 polymer ?
#
loop_
_entity_poly.entity_id
_entity_poly.type
_entity_poly.pdbx_seq_one_letter_code
_entity_poly.pdbx_strand_id
1 'polypeptide(L)'
;MRKRRKFYRGATNHVYQRTVDGVQLFYTIEDCLVFYTIFATCAKSTEIKISTLCLMHNHVHFLAKTYTVQELSAFVDHYTAWYVHEYNTFVGRKGKLFKKNFGSAPKWDEKKLRSAIIYIGNNPVEKHFCKKAIQHRWNFLAYWNNDHPFSEKIIKSKASRELNKALKEVDLMVMLNRPLKYAQLIRLTRELSEKEMEQFVDYVIFSYSPFDYDELASHFKSFDLMLKAMDSTTGDDYDINEPRDSFSLD
;
A
#
# COMPACT_ATOMS: atom_id res chain seq x y z
N MET A 1 19.21 22.98 -10.36
CA MET A 1 19.27 22.98 -8.88
C MET A 1 18.10 22.16 -8.34
N ARG A 2 18.32 21.09 -7.56
CA ARG A 2 17.23 20.29 -6.96
C ARG A 2 16.46 21.13 -5.94
N LYS A 3 15.13 21.30 -6.11
CA LYS A 3 14.30 21.96 -5.09
C LYS A 3 14.35 21.13 -3.80
N ARG A 4 14.64 21.82 -2.68
CA ARG A 4 14.60 21.21 -1.34
C ARG A 4 13.17 20.75 -1.05
N ARG A 5 12.99 19.53 -0.50
CA ARG A 5 11.69 19.05 -0.04
C ARG A 5 11.10 20.03 0.98
N LYS A 6 9.84 20.40 0.80
CA LYS A 6 9.11 21.13 1.83
C LYS A 6 8.59 20.14 2.85
N PHE A 7 8.73 20.44 4.11
CA PHE A 7 8.20 19.66 5.23
C PHE A 7 7.56 20.60 6.23
N TYR A 8 6.42 20.20 6.78
CA TYR A 8 5.76 20.93 7.86
C TYR A 8 5.47 19.94 8.98
N ARG A 9 5.89 20.29 10.20
CA ARG A 9 5.72 19.43 11.38
C ARG A 9 4.26 19.07 11.58
N GLY A 10 3.95 17.80 11.73
CA GLY A 10 2.60 17.29 11.95
C GLY A 10 1.68 17.31 10.72
N ALA A 11 2.14 17.79 9.55
CA ALA A 11 1.39 17.66 8.33
C ALA A 11 1.45 16.25 7.77
N THR A 12 0.36 15.82 7.14
CA THR A 12 0.33 14.59 6.36
C THR A 12 1.10 14.82 5.05
N ASN A 13 2.00 13.90 4.73
CA ASN A 13 2.82 13.96 3.53
C ASN A 13 2.31 12.94 2.51
N HIS A 14 2.01 13.38 1.30
CA HIS A 14 1.86 12.50 0.15
C HIS A 14 3.26 12.09 -0.30
N VAL A 15 3.54 10.80 -0.19
CA VAL A 15 4.81 10.20 -0.59
C VAL A 15 4.60 9.33 -1.80
N TYR A 16 5.51 9.42 -2.78
CA TYR A 16 5.53 8.54 -3.94
C TYR A 16 6.94 8.04 -4.21
N GLN A 17 7.05 6.79 -4.61
CA GLN A 17 8.32 6.14 -4.89
C GLN A 17 8.20 5.30 -6.16
N ARG A 18 9.09 5.56 -7.13
CA ARG A 18 9.12 4.89 -8.43
C ARG A 18 10.30 3.93 -8.54
N THR A 19 10.13 2.92 -9.37
CA THR A 19 11.21 2.03 -9.75
C THR A 19 12.25 2.74 -10.63
N VAL A 20 13.46 2.20 -10.66
CA VAL A 20 14.51 2.58 -11.62
C VAL A 20 14.01 2.21 -13.02
N ASP A 21 14.16 3.16 -13.97
CA ASP A 21 13.81 2.98 -15.38
C ASP A 21 12.35 2.54 -15.66
N GLY A 22 11.44 2.78 -14.70
CA GLY A 22 10.04 2.43 -14.85
C GLY A 22 9.74 0.92 -14.86
N VAL A 23 10.70 0.09 -14.46
CA VAL A 23 10.55 -1.37 -14.42
C VAL A 23 9.36 -1.76 -13.56
N GLN A 24 8.57 -2.70 -14.03
CA GLN A 24 7.48 -3.28 -13.24
C GLN A 24 8.05 -3.91 -11.96
N LEU A 25 7.36 -3.68 -10.85
CA LEU A 25 7.77 -4.15 -9.53
C LEU A 25 6.90 -5.32 -9.04
N PHE A 26 5.61 -5.22 -9.30
CA PHE A 26 4.63 -6.19 -8.84
C PHE A 26 4.14 -7.02 -10.03
N TYR A 27 4.68 -8.20 -10.21
CA TYR A 27 4.29 -9.17 -11.24
C TYR A 27 3.28 -10.19 -10.72
N THR A 28 3.40 -10.55 -9.45
CA THR A 28 2.60 -11.59 -8.81
C THR A 28 1.90 -11.06 -7.55
N ILE A 29 0.96 -11.83 -7.05
CA ILE A 29 0.30 -11.57 -5.76
C ILE A 29 1.33 -11.58 -4.62
N GLU A 30 2.30 -12.51 -4.69
CA GLU A 30 3.36 -12.62 -3.70
C GLU A 30 4.23 -11.36 -3.64
N ASP A 31 4.54 -10.73 -4.77
CA ASP A 31 5.28 -9.46 -4.80
C ASP A 31 4.54 -8.37 -4.02
N CYS A 32 3.23 -8.28 -4.23
CA CYS A 32 2.38 -7.34 -3.52
C CYS A 32 2.29 -7.65 -2.03
N LEU A 33 2.09 -8.93 -1.65
CA LEU A 33 1.97 -9.35 -0.25
C LEU A 33 3.28 -9.16 0.52
N VAL A 34 4.42 -9.52 -0.09
CA VAL A 34 5.73 -9.31 0.55
C VAL A 34 5.97 -7.83 0.77
N PHE A 35 5.76 -6.99 -0.25
CA PHE A 35 5.88 -5.54 -0.10
C PHE A 35 4.96 -5.01 0.99
N TYR A 36 3.67 -5.35 0.92
CA TYR A 36 2.66 -4.86 1.84
C TYR A 36 2.95 -5.24 3.29
N THR A 37 3.30 -6.51 3.55
CA THR A 37 3.58 -6.97 4.92
C THR A 37 4.86 -6.36 5.48
N ILE A 38 5.89 -6.13 4.66
CA ILE A 38 7.09 -5.38 5.05
C ILE A 38 6.73 -3.93 5.39
N PHE A 39 5.98 -3.25 4.52
CA PHE A 39 5.55 -1.87 4.73
C PHE A 39 4.74 -1.74 6.02
N ALA A 40 3.75 -2.61 6.23
CA ALA A 40 2.90 -2.62 7.42
C ALA A 40 3.70 -2.91 8.70
N THR A 41 4.63 -3.87 8.65
CA THR A 41 5.54 -4.17 9.77
C THR A 41 6.40 -2.97 10.13
N CYS A 42 6.97 -2.30 9.13
CA CYS A 42 7.75 -1.07 9.37
C CYS A 42 6.88 0.05 9.94
N ALA A 43 5.65 0.23 9.46
CA ALA A 43 4.73 1.23 9.99
C ALA A 43 4.37 0.96 11.46
N LYS A 44 4.08 -0.29 11.83
CA LYS A 44 3.81 -0.70 13.22
C LYS A 44 5.02 -0.58 14.15
N SER A 45 6.23 -0.64 13.60
CA SER A 45 7.48 -0.49 14.39
C SER A 45 7.89 0.97 14.61
N THR A 46 7.14 1.92 14.08
CA THR A 46 7.42 3.36 14.14
C THR A 46 6.17 4.11 14.63
N GLU A 47 6.34 5.39 14.98
CA GLU A 47 5.20 6.26 15.32
C GLU A 47 4.54 6.89 14.08
N ILE A 48 4.86 6.39 12.88
CA ILE A 48 4.29 6.88 11.63
C ILE A 48 2.84 6.42 11.50
N LYS A 49 1.95 7.38 11.31
CA LYS A 49 0.55 7.08 10.96
C LYS A 49 0.39 7.04 9.46
N ILE A 50 -0.08 5.92 8.94
CA ILE A 50 -0.36 5.72 7.52
C ILE A 50 -1.87 5.82 7.30
N SER A 51 -2.30 6.83 6.55
CA SER A 51 -3.73 7.02 6.26
C SER A 51 -4.19 6.22 5.05
N THR A 52 -3.35 6.09 4.02
CA THR A 52 -3.65 5.28 2.81
C THR A 52 -2.38 4.85 2.10
N LEU A 53 -2.47 3.78 1.31
CA LEU A 53 -1.43 3.24 0.45
C LEU A 53 -2.07 2.79 -0.87
N CYS A 54 -1.38 2.97 -1.98
CA CYS A 54 -1.73 2.40 -3.27
C CYS A 54 -0.50 1.80 -3.94
N LEU A 55 -0.56 0.51 -4.29
CA LEU A 55 0.47 -0.17 -5.06
C LEU A 55 0.07 -0.14 -6.53
N MET A 56 0.94 0.44 -7.34
CA MET A 56 0.84 0.47 -8.80
C MET A 56 1.96 -0.37 -9.40
N HIS A 57 1.88 -0.79 -10.65
CA HIS A 57 2.83 -1.73 -11.26
C HIS A 57 4.31 -1.36 -11.04
N ASN A 58 4.67 -0.08 -11.10
CA ASN A 58 6.06 0.38 -11.04
C ASN A 58 6.30 1.53 -10.04
N HIS A 59 5.32 1.81 -9.20
CA HIS A 59 5.43 2.85 -8.18
C HIS A 59 4.43 2.62 -7.05
N VAL A 60 4.64 3.32 -5.95
CA VAL A 60 3.74 3.31 -4.80
C VAL A 60 3.42 4.73 -4.38
N HIS A 61 2.19 4.96 -3.92
CA HIS A 61 1.73 6.18 -3.29
C HIS A 61 1.22 5.90 -1.89
N PHE A 62 1.50 6.79 -0.95
CA PHE A 62 0.90 6.71 0.38
C PHE A 62 0.82 8.07 1.06
N LEU A 63 -0.06 8.18 2.03
CA LEU A 63 -0.13 9.31 2.94
C LEU A 63 0.43 8.91 4.30
N ALA A 64 1.40 9.68 4.77
CA ALA A 64 2.04 9.45 6.05
C ALA A 64 2.12 10.73 6.88
N LYS A 65 1.74 10.65 8.15
CA LYS A 65 1.91 11.72 9.13
C LYS A 65 3.10 11.42 10.01
N THR A 66 4.07 12.35 10.03
CA THR A 66 5.29 12.26 10.83
C THR A 66 5.60 13.61 11.46
N TYR A 67 6.42 13.62 12.51
CA TYR A 67 6.83 14.86 13.17
C TYR A 67 8.11 15.43 12.59
N THR A 68 8.96 14.60 11.98
CA THR A 68 10.26 15.03 11.42
C THR A 68 10.50 14.46 10.02
N VAL A 69 11.34 15.14 9.25
CA VAL A 69 11.81 14.66 7.94
C VAL A 69 12.62 13.37 8.08
N GLN A 70 13.36 13.27 9.17
CA GLN A 70 14.21 12.13 9.49
C GLN A 70 13.39 10.86 9.70
N GLU A 71 12.28 10.92 10.45
CA GLU A 71 11.35 9.81 10.63
C GLU A 71 10.79 9.33 9.28
N LEU A 72 10.31 10.26 8.45
CA LEU A 72 9.80 9.91 7.12
C LEU A 72 10.87 9.25 6.25
N SER A 73 12.08 9.82 6.23
CA SER A 73 13.19 9.28 5.44
C SER A 73 13.63 7.91 5.94
N ALA A 74 13.77 7.75 7.26
CA ALA A 74 14.13 6.47 7.88
C ALA A 74 13.10 5.37 7.59
N PHE A 75 11.80 5.71 7.64
CA PHE A 75 10.73 4.78 7.30
C PHE A 75 10.83 4.32 5.84
N VAL A 76 10.98 5.28 4.90
CA VAL A 76 11.09 4.95 3.47
C VAL A 76 12.35 4.14 3.19
N ASP A 77 13.47 4.49 3.78
CA ASP A 77 14.73 3.77 3.60
C ASP A 77 14.63 2.34 4.16
N HIS A 78 13.96 2.16 5.32
CA HIS A 78 13.82 0.87 5.98
C HIS A 78 12.98 -0.11 5.17
N TYR A 79 11.72 0.22 4.84
CA TYR A 79 10.89 -0.71 4.06
C TYR A 79 11.46 -0.95 2.66
N THR A 80 12.06 0.08 2.04
CA THR A 80 12.69 -0.06 0.73
C THR A 80 13.87 -1.02 0.76
N ALA A 81 14.80 -0.85 1.72
CA ALA A 81 15.97 -1.71 1.86
C ALA A 81 15.55 -3.17 2.12
N TRP A 82 14.57 -3.37 3.00
CA TRP A 82 14.08 -4.71 3.35
C TRP A 82 13.43 -5.39 2.14
N TYR A 83 12.50 -4.70 1.46
CA TYR A 83 11.85 -5.27 0.28
C TYR A 83 12.84 -5.54 -0.86
N VAL A 84 13.75 -4.61 -1.16
CA VAL A 84 14.78 -4.81 -2.19
C VAL A 84 15.68 -6.02 -1.87
N HIS A 85 16.06 -6.19 -0.62
CA HIS A 85 16.83 -7.35 -0.19
C HIS A 85 16.06 -8.66 -0.41
N GLU A 86 14.81 -8.73 0.06
CA GLU A 86 13.97 -9.92 -0.03
C GLU A 86 13.65 -10.27 -1.49
N TYR A 87 13.26 -9.29 -2.31
CA TYR A 87 13.00 -9.47 -3.74
C TYR A 87 14.25 -9.93 -4.49
N ASN A 88 15.37 -9.23 -4.32
CA ASN A 88 16.62 -9.57 -5.01
C ASN A 88 17.11 -10.97 -4.64
N THR A 89 16.99 -11.36 -3.38
CA THR A 89 17.33 -12.71 -2.91
C THR A 89 16.46 -13.76 -3.57
N PHE A 90 15.16 -13.51 -3.66
CA PHE A 90 14.20 -14.43 -4.25
C PHE A 90 14.41 -14.63 -5.76
N VAL A 91 14.59 -13.54 -6.51
CA VAL A 91 14.75 -13.61 -7.98
C VAL A 91 16.20 -13.78 -8.44
N GLY A 92 17.16 -13.87 -7.52
CA GLY A 92 18.58 -14.07 -7.87
C GLY A 92 19.24 -12.86 -8.52
N ARG A 93 18.73 -11.62 -8.29
CA ARG A 93 19.29 -10.39 -8.88
C ARG A 93 20.05 -9.55 -7.84
N LYS A 94 20.76 -8.54 -8.35
CA LYS A 94 21.47 -7.54 -7.54
C LYS A 94 21.09 -6.12 -7.97
N GLY A 95 21.28 -5.17 -7.08
CA GLY A 95 21.10 -3.75 -7.37
C GLY A 95 19.77 -3.16 -6.90
N LYS A 96 19.57 -1.89 -7.23
CA LYS A 96 18.41 -1.11 -6.77
C LYS A 96 17.16 -1.47 -7.55
N LEU A 97 16.00 -1.43 -6.88
CA LEU A 97 14.69 -1.50 -7.51
C LEU A 97 14.07 -0.10 -7.62
N PHE A 98 14.20 0.71 -6.58
CA PHE A 98 13.63 2.03 -6.53
C PHE A 98 14.64 3.12 -6.88
N LYS A 99 14.17 4.22 -7.44
CA LYS A 99 14.95 5.45 -7.60
C LYS A 99 15.44 5.91 -6.22
N LYS A 100 16.67 6.42 -6.15
CA LYS A 100 17.32 6.81 -4.88
C LYS A 100 16.50 7.77 -4.04
N ASN A 101 15.70 8.65 -4.70
CA ASN A 101 14.91 9.64 -4.00
C ASN A 101 13.42 9.37 -4.21
N PHE A 102 12.69 9.28 -3.12
CA PHE A 102 11.24 9.39 -3.16
C PHE A 102 10.80 10.84 -3.26
N GLY A 103 9.63 11.10 -3.84
CA GLY A 103 8.98 12.39 -3.78
C GLY A 103 8.13 12.51 -2.53
N SER A 104 8.00 13.73 -1.99
CA SER A 104 7.03 13.99 -0.92
C SER A 104 6.47 15.41 -1.05
N ALA A 105 5.16 15.55 -0.82
CA ALA A 105 4.44 16.81 -0.84
C ALA A 105 3.56 16.92 0.42
N PRO A 106 3.81 17.90 1.31
CA PRO A 106 3.02 18.09 2.51
C PRO A 106 1.62 18.60 2.16
N LYS A 107 0.62 18.04 2.83
CA LYS A 107 -0.78 18.43 2.77
C LYS A 107 -1.15 19.08 4.11
N TRP A 108 -1.14 20.41 4.17
CA TRP A 108 -1.27 21.18 5.41
C TRP A 108 -2.68 21.72 5.64
N ASP A 109 -3.57 21.59 4.67
CA ASP A 109 -4.97 21.99 4.77
C ASP A 109 -5.91 20.86 4.31
N GLU A 110 -7.14 20.89 4.82
CA GLU A 110 -8.16 19.88 4.56
C GLU A 110 -8.46 19.69 3.06
N LYS A 111 -8.46 20.77 2.27
CA LYS A 111 -8.72 20.70 0.83
C LYS A 111 -7.63 19.89 0.13
N LYS A 112 -6.35 20.20 0.41
CA LYS A 112 -5.21 19.48 -0.17
C LYS A 112 -5.13 18.04 0.29
N LEU A 113 -5.51 17.78 1.55
CA LEU A 113 -5.53 16.42 2.08
C LEU A 113 -6.62 15.60 1.39
N ARG A 114 -7.86 16.11 1.29
CA ARG A 114 -8.94 15.43 0.55
C ARG A 114 -8.57 15.18 -0.91
N SER A 115 -7.99 16.18 -1.59
CA SER A 115 -7.53 15.99 -2.97
C SER A 115 -6.48 14.90 -3.10
N ALA A 116 -5.54 14.81 -2.15
CA ALA A 116 -4.53 13.75 -2.17
C ALA A 116 -5.12 12.36 -1.89
N ILE A 117 -6.09 12.25 -1.00
CA ILE A 117 -6.81 10.99 -0.72
C ILE A 117 -7.52 10.51 -2.00
N ILE A 118 -8.28 11.41 -2.66
CA ILE A 118 -8.99 11.10 -3.90
C ILE A 118 -7.99 10.70 -5.00
N TYR A 119 -6.92 11.46 -5.19
CA TYR A 119 -5.88 11.18 -6.17
C TYR A 119 -5.28 9.78 -5.97
N ILE A 120 -4.88 9.43 -4.74
CA ILE A 120 -4.29 8.12 -4.45
C ILE A 120 -5.31 6.99 -4.68
N GLY A 121 -6.56 7.18 -4.25
CA GLY A 121 -7.62 6.20 -4.47
C GLY A 121 -7.94 6.00 -5.95
N ASN A 122 -7.97 7.07 -6.74
CA ASN A 122 -8.29 7.04 -8.17
C ASN A 122 -7.10 6.71 -9.09
N ASN A 123 -5.87 6.67 -8.58
CA ASN A 123 -4.71 6.36 -9.42
C ASN A 123 -4.88 5.07 -10.26
N PRO A 124 -5.44 3.95 -9.71
CA PRO A 124 -5.73 2.75 -10.50
C PRO A 124 -6.86 2.96 -11.55
N VAL A 125 -7.83 3.83 -11.25
CA VAL A 125 -8.93 4.14 -12.19
C VAL A 125 -8.39 4.94 -13.37
N GLU A 126 -7.58 5.95 -13.13
CA GLU A 126 -6.90 6.77 -14.15
C GLU A 126 -5.97 5.95 -15.06
N LYS A 127 -5.40 4.88 -14.51
CA LYS A 127 -4.58 3.93 -15.27
C LYS A 127 -5.36 2.77 -15.87
N HIS A 128 -6.70 2.83 -15.83
CA HIS A 128 -7.62 1.83 -16.40
C HIS A 128 -7.47 0.40 -15.81
N PHE A 129 -6.98 0.26 -14.58
CA PHE A 129 -6.89 -1.05 -13.91
C PHE A 129 -8.23 -1.50 -13.34
N CYS A 130 -9.11 -0.55 -13.04
CA CYS A 130 -10.46 -0.79 -12.53
C CYS A 130 -11.39 0.37 -12.92
N LYS A 131 -12.70 0.17 -12.76
CA LYS A 131 -13.71 1.21 -13.03
C LYS A 131 -13.94 2.12 -11.81
N LYS A 132 -13.72 1.62 -10.61
CA LYS A 132 -13.90 2.34 -9.34
C LYS A 132 -12.72 2.05 -8.40
N ALA A 133 -12.33 3.05 -7.61
CA ALA A 133 -11.22 2.95 -6.69
C ALA A 133 -11.31 1.72 -5.76
N ILE A 134 -12.49 1.44 -5.20
CA ILE A 134 -12.73 0.31 -4.30
C ILE A 134 -12.52 -1.07 -4.95
N GLN A 135 -12.49 -1.16 -6.28
CA GLN A 135 -12.28 -2.42 -7.02
C GLN A 135 -10.79 -2.80 -7.13
N HIS A 136 -9.89 -1.88 -6.82
CA HIS A 136 -8.47 -2.19 -6.81
C HIS A 136 -8.03 -2.69 -5.45
N ARG A 137 -7.76 -3.99 -5.33
CA ARG A 137 -7.33 -4.63 -4.06
C ARG A 137 -6.18 -3.88 -3.39
N TRP A 138 -5.22 -3.39 -4.18
CA TRP A 138 -3.96 -2.83 -3.70
C TRP A 138 -3.97 -1.33 -3.40
N ASN A 139 -5.16 -0.71 -3.31
CA ASN A 139 -5.35 0.57 -2.63
C ASN A 139 -6.01 0.41 -1.25
N PHE A 140 -6.36 -0.83 -0.90
CA PHE A 140 -6.84 -1.27 0.40
C PHE A 140 -8.19 -0.69 0.85
N LEU A 141 -8.86 0.14 0.05
CA LEU A 141 -10.11 0.80 0.43
C LEU A 141 -11.25 -0.19 0.69
N ALA A 142 -11.28 -1.32 -0.03
CA ALA A 142 -12.33 -2.34 0.11
C ALA A 142 -12.33 -3.03 1.50
N TYR A 143 -11.23 -2.91 2.25
CA TYR A 143 -11.07 -3.55 3.56
C TYR A 143 -11.58 -2.72 4.74
N TRP A 144 -12.17 -1.56 4.49
CA TRP A 144 -12.67 -0.69 5.56
C TRP A 144 -13.59 -1.44 6.54
N ASN A 145 -14.67 -2.02 6.20
CA ASN A 145 -15.55 -2.80 7.10
C ASN A 145 -15.74 -4.23 6.61
N ASN A 146 -14.79 -4.75 5.84
CA ASN A 146 -14.89 -6.05 5.23
C ASN A 146 -13.52 -6.75 5.25
N ASP A 147 -13.44 -7.90 5.88
CA ASP A 147 -12.22 -8.71 5.98
C ASP A 147 -12.05 -9.67 4.78
N HIS A 148 -13.01 -9.69 3.85
CA HIS A 148 -13.03 -10.57 2.67
C HIS A 148 -13.66 -9.93 1.43
N PRO A 149 -13.22 -8.71 1.03
CA PRO A 149 -13.90 -7.95 -0.03
C PRO A 149 -13.77 -8.56 -1.43
N PHE A 150 -12.81 -9.42 -1.65
CA PHE A 150 -12.54 -10.08 -2.94
C PHE A 150 -12.68 -11.60 -2.88
N SER A 151 -13.05 -12.16 -1.74
CA SER A 151 -13.21 -13.59 -1.54
C SER A 151 -14.50 -13.92 -0.77
N GLU A 152 -14.81 -15.20 -0.66
CA GLU A 152 -15.87 -15.64 0.25
C GLU A 152 -15.36 -15.67 1.69
N LYS A 153 -16.27 -15.40 2.64
CA LYS A 153 -15.95 -15.43 4.07
C LYS A 153 -15.36 -16.79 4.49
N ILE A 154 -14.26 -16.75 5.23
CA ILE A 154 -13.65 -17.97 5.76
C ILE A 154 -14.53 -18.55 6.87
N ILE A 155 -14.94 -19.81 6.68
CA ILE A 155 -15.59 -20.62 7.70
C ILE A 155 -14.57 -21.67 8.16
N LYS A 156 -13.90 -21.42 9.29
CA LYS A 156 -12.78 -22.25 9.77
C LYS A 156 -13.08 -23.75 9.84
N SER A 157 -14.32 -24.13 10.15
CA SER A 157 -14.75 -25.54 10.21
C SER A 157 -14.90 -26.19 8.82
N LYS A 158 -15.01 -25.40 7.75
CA LYS A 158 -15.14 -25.86 6.35
C LYS A 158 -13.85 -25.67 5.54
N ALA A 159 -12.92 -24.87 6.06
CA ALA A 159 -11.63 -24.62 5.44
C ALA A 159 -10.74 -25.87 5.48
N SER A 160 -9.88 -26.04 4.48
CA SER A 160 -8.91 -27.10 4.45
C SER A 160 -7.96 -27.04 5.66
N ARG A 161 -7.28 -28.15 5.95
CA ARG A 161 -6.23 -28.19 6.97
C ARG A 161 -5.09 -27.23 6.60
N GLU A 162 -4.77 -27.14 5.32
CA GLU A 162 -3.71 -26.33 4.74
C GLU A 162 -4.03 -24.83 4.92
N LEU A 163 -5.24 -24.40 4.58
CA LEU A 163 -5.66 -23.01 4.82
C LEU A 163 -5.64 -22.68 6.32
N ASN A 164 -6.22 -23.51 7.17
CA ASN A 164 -6.21 -23.29 8.61
C ASN A 164 -4.80 -23.18 9.20
N LYS A 165 -3.83 -23.97 8.66
CA LYS A 165 -2.42 -23.88 9.04
C LYS A 165 -1.79 -22.58 8.57
N ALA A 166 -2.08 -22.16 7.33
CA ALA A 166 -1.58 -20.92 6.77
C ALA A 166 -2.07 -19.70 7.56
N LEU A 167 -3.36 -19.65 7.91
CA LEU A 167 -3.94 -18.58 8.73
C LEU A 167 -3.27 -18.47 10.11
N LYS A 168 -3.03 -19.59 10.78
CA LYS A 168 -2.33 -19.61 12.08
C LYS A 168 -0.90 -19.06 11.99
N GLU A 169 -0.20 -19.35 10.89
CA GLU A 169 1.14 -18.81 10.69
C GLU A 169 1.09 -17.29 10.42
N VAL A 170 0.10 -16.80 9.66
CA VAL A 170 -0.14 -15.36 9.50
C VAL A 170 -0.37 -14.70 10.84
N ASP A 171 -1.26 -15.25 11.69
CA ASP A 171 -1.53 -14.73 13.04
C ASP A 171 -0.25 -14.62 13.88
N LEU A 172 0.59 -15.66 13.84
CA LEU A 172 1.87 -15.67 14.54
C LEU A 172 2.81 -14.58 14.04
N MET A 173 2.92 -14.41 12.72
CA MET A 173 3.78 -13.39 12.12
C MET A 173 3.31 -11.97 12.47
N VAL A 174 1.99 -11.73 12.43
CA VAL A 174 1.39 -10.45 12.86
C VAL A 174 1.66 -10.18 14.35
N MET A 175 1.47 -11.19 15.22
CA MET A 175 1.73 -11.07 16.66
C MET A 175 3.20 -10.75 16.94
N LEU A 176 4.13 -11.35 16.20
CA LEU A 176 5.57 -11.11 16.32
C LEU A 176 6.03 -9.81 15.62
N ASN A 177 5.12 -9.07 15.00
CA ASN A 177 5.40 -7.94 14.12
C ASN A 177 6.52 -8.27 13.09
N ARG A 178 6.34 -9.36 12.35
CA ARG A 178 7.25 -9.82 11.29
C ARG A 178 6.52 -9.92 9.96
N PRO A 179 7.14 -9.50 8.84
CA PRO A 179 6.52 -9.65 7.52
C PRO A 179 6.59 -11.09 7.01
N LEU A 180 5.74 -11.38 6.04
CA LEU A 180 5.81 -12.62 5.27
C LEU A 180 6.90 -12.51 4.18
N LYS A 181 7.67 -13.58 4.01
CA LYS A 181 8.71 -13.71 2.98
C LYS A 181 8.24 -14.55 1.80
N TYR A 182 8.88 -14.40 0.63
CA TYR A 182 8.55 -15.20 -0.55
C TYR A 182 8.52 -16.71 -0.27
N ALA A 183 9.57 -17.24 0.34
CA ALA A 183 9.64 -18.67 0.66
C ALA A 183 8.51 -19.13 1.60
N GLN A 184 8.07 -18.27 2.53
CA GLN A 184 6.93 -18.58 3.40
C GLN A 184 5.62 -18.57 2.60
N LEU A 185 5.37 -17.52 1.79
CA LEU A 185 4.16 -17.43 0.97
C LEU A 185 4.03 -18.63 0.06
N ILE A 186 5.07 -18.96 -0.73
CA ILE A 186 5.06 -20.12 -1.63
C ILE A 186 4.75 -21.41 -0.86
N ARG A 187 5.35 -21.62 0.31
CA ARG A 187 5.09 -22.80 1.13
C ARG A 187 3.65 -22.85 1.67
N LEU A 188 3.11 -21.68 2.08
CA LEU A 188 1.78 -21.59 2.68
C LEU A 188 0.66 -21.72 1.64
N THR A 189 0.90 -21.27 0.40
CA THR A 189 -0.13 -21.21 -0.63
C THR A 189 -0.10 -22.41 -1.61
N ARG A 190 0.97 -23.21 -1.59
CA ARG A 190 1.22 -24.27 -2.57
C ARG A 190 0.07 -25.27 -2.74
N GLU A 191 -0.60 -25.63 -1.65
CA GLU A 191 -1.66 -26.63 -1.61
C GLU A 191 -3.07 -26.00 -1.48
N LEU A 192 -3.18 -24.65 -1.56
CA LEU A 192 -4.46 -23.98 -1.50
C LEU A 192 -5.15 -24.05 -2.87
N SER A 193 -6.47 -24.26 -2.86
CA SER A 193 -7.31 -24.05 -4.05
C SER A 193 -7.35 -22.57 -4.43
N GLU A 194 -7.75 -22.25 -5.67
CA GLU A 194 -7.91 -20.84 -6.10
C GLU A 194 -8.80 -20.03 -5.16
N LYS A 195 -9.91 -20.61 -4.73
CA LYS A 195 -10.82 -19.99 -3.75
C LYS A 195 -10.13 -19.73 -2.41
N GLU A 196 -9.38 -20.69 -1.90
CA GLU A 196 -8.67 -20.55 -0.64
C GLU A 196 -7.48 -19.59 -0.75
N MET A 197 -6.87 -19.50 -1.93
CA MET A 197 -5.84 -18.50 -2.21
C MET A 197 -6.40 -17.08 -2.11
N GLU A 198 -7.58 -16.80 -2.70
CA GLU A 198 -8.24 -15.50 -2.57
C GLU A 198 -8.59 -15.19 -1.10
N GLN A 199 -9.11 -16.17 -0.37
CA GLN A 199 -9.39 -16.05 1.07
C GLN A 199 -8.12 -15.76 1.88
N PHE A 200 -7.03 -16.45 1.57
CA PHE A 200 -5.72 -16.23 2.22
C PHE A 200 -5.19 -14.83 1.97
N VAL A 201 -5.29 -14.33 0.72
CA VAL A 201 -4.84 -12.98 0.34
C VAL A 201 -5.61 -11.92 1.13
N ASP A 202 -6.94 -12.00 1.16
CA ASP A 202 -7.78 -11.07 1.91
C ASP A 202 -7.46 -11.11 3.40
N TYR A 203 -7.28 -12.32 3.95
CA TYR A 203 -6.90 -12.51 5.35
C TYR A 203 -5.57 -11.85 5.71
N VAL A 204 -4.54 -12.03 4.87
CA VAL A 204 -3.23 -11.40 5.07
C VAL A 204 -3.36 -9.89 5.05
N ILE A 205 -4.06 -9.33 4.05
CA ILE A 205 -4.20 -7.88 3.92
C ILE A 205 -4.91 -7.29 5.14
N PHE A 206 -6.02 -7.89 5.55
CA PHE A 206 -6.78 -7.42 6.71
C PHE A 206 -5.97 -7.52 8.01
N SER A 207 -5.29 -8.66 8.25
CA SER A 207 -4.53 -8.90 9.48
C SER A 207 -3.32 -7.98 9.65
N TYR A 208 -2.68 -7.57 8.56
CA TYR A 208 -1.53 -6.65 8.60
C TYR A 208 -1.92 -5.18 8.55
N SER A 209 -3.19 -4.82 8.32
CA SER A 209 -3.62 -3.45 8.06
C SER A 209 -3.05 -2.44 9.07
N PRO A 210 -2.30 -1.43 8.58
CA PRO A 210 -1.80 -0.35 9.41
C PRO A 210 -2.71 0.90 9.35
N PHE A 211 -3.86 0.83 8.63
CA PHE A 211 -4.66 1.98 8.28
C PHE A 211 -5.67 2.33 9.35
N ASP A 212 -5.81 3.63 9.63
CA ASP A 212 -6.93 4.21 10.39
C ASP A 212 -7.97 4.72 9.39
N TYR A 213 -8.92 3.85 9.06
CA TYR A 213 -9.98 4.18 8.11
C TYR A 213 -10.98 5.20 8.65
N ASP A 214 -11.18 5.27 9.97
CA ASP A 214 -12.08 6.23 10.59
C ASP A 214 -11.47 7.62 10.53
N GLU A 215 -10.16 7.76 10.79
CA GLU A 215 -9.46 9.03 10.56
C GLU A 215 -9.55 9.42 9.08
N LEU A 216 -9.30 8.50 8.15
CA LEU A 216 -9.38 8.75 6.71
C LEU A 216 -10.77 9.25 6.31
N ALA A 217 -11.83 8.58 6.77
CA ALA A 217 -13.22 8.93 6.46
C ALA A 217 -13.65 10.27 7.08
N SER A 218 -13.09 10.63 8.23
CA SER A 218 -13.44 11.88 8.94
C SER A 218 -13.23 13.13 8.10
N HIS A 219 -12.28 13.10 7.17
CA HIS A 219 -12.04 14.21 6.22
C HIS A 219 -13.20 14.41 5.22
N PHE A 220 -14.09 13.44 5.07
CA PHE A 220 -15.25 13.45 4.15
C PHE A 220 -16.60 13.31 4.88
N LYS A 221 -16.63 13.39 6.21
CA LYS A 221 -17.78 13.11 7.08
C LYS A 221 -18.19 11.64 7.14
N SER A 222 -17.96 10.84 6.10
CA SER A 222 -18.16 9.39 6.09
C SER A 222 -17.34 8.74 4.98
N PHE A 223 -17.11 7.42 5.11
CA PHE A 223 -16.42 6.63 4.10
C PHE A 223 -17.19 6.58 2.77
N ASP A 224 -18.52 6.48 2.83
CA ASP A 224 -19.37 6.49 1.63
C ASP A 224 -19.29 7.82 0.87
N LEU A 225 -19.21 8.94 1.58
CA LEU A 225 -19.04 10.27 0.95
C LEU A 225 -17.64 10.40 0.34
N MET A 226 -16.63 9.81 0.94
CA MET A 226 -15.29 9.72 0.35
C MET A 226 -15.30 8.93 -0.96
N LEU A 227 -15.93 7.74 -0.97
CA LEU A 227 -16.06 6.94 -2.20
C LEU A 227 -16.86 7.65 -3.28
N LYS A 228 -17.96 8.33 -2.92
CA LYS A 228 -18.72 9.16 -3.86
C LYS A 228 -17.89 10.30 -4.45
N ALA A 229 -17.05 10.94 -3.63
CA ALA A 229 -16.14 11.98 -4.11
C ALA A 229 -15.10 11.39 -5.08
N MET A 230 -14.57 10.19 -4.84
CA MET A 230 -13.69 9.48 -5.78
C MET A 230 -14.42 9.16 -7.09
N ASP A 231 -15.63 8.58 -7.02
CA ASP A 231 -16.41 8.20 -8.21
C ASP A 231 -16.83 9.41 -9.07
N SER A 232 -17.03 10.58 -8.45
CA SER A 232 -17.46 11.82 -9.15
C SER A 232 -16.32 12.60 -9.77
N THR A 233 -15.08 12.20 -9.49
CA THR A 233 -13.91 12.94 -9.89
C THR A 233 -13.12 12.19 -10.95
N THR A 234 -13.07 12.72 -12.15
CA THR A 234 -12.23 12.25 -13.25
C THR A 234 -10.91 13.02 -13.25
N GLY A 235 -9.81 12.29 -13.47
CA GLY A 235 -8.44 12.63 -13.14
C GLY A 235 -7.80 13.91 -13.64
N ASP A 236 -8.34 14.60 -14.62
CA ASP A 236 -7.70 15.78 -15.22
C ASP A 236 -7.59 17.01 -14.28
N ASP A 237 -8.37 17.03 -13.22
CA ASP A 237 -8.38 18.16 -12.26
C ASP A 237 -7.38 18.01 -11.09
N TYR A 238 -6.65 16.89 -10.99
CA TYR A 238 -5.81 16.58 -9.83
C TYR A 238 -4.31 16.69 -10.05
N ASP A 239 -3.85 17.14 -11.18
CA ASP A 239 -2.43 17.47 -11.41
C ASP A 239 -2.01 18.68 -10.55
N ILE A 240 -2.26 18.56 -9.26
CA ILE A 240 -2.08 19.59 -8.28
C ILE A 240 -0.62 19.58 -7.86
N ASN A 241 0.21 20.33 -8.54
CA ASN A 241 1.52 20.76 -8.04
C ASN A 241 2.51 19.64 -7.67
N GLU A 242 2.33 18.44 -8.15
CA GLU A 242 3.47 17.52 -8.24
C GLU A 242 4.36 18.00 -9.40
N PRO A 243 5.67 18.08 -9.20
CA PRO A 243 6.55 18.50 -10.30
C PRO A 243 6.28 17.60 -11.51
N ARG A 244 5.93 18.19 -12.66
CA ARG A 244 5.66 17.46 -13.93
C ARG A 244 6.73 16.43 -14.27
N ASP A 245 7.97 16.68 -13.85
CA ASP A 245 9.12 15.78 -13.98
C ASP A 245 8.97 14.44 -13.23
N SER A 246 7.98 14.28 -12.37
CA SER A 246 7.73 13.02 -11.67
C SER A 246 6.83 12.05 -12.44
N PHE A 247 6.18 12.52 -13.52
CA PHE A 247 5.19 11.73 -14.29
C PHE A 247 5.48 11.65 -15.79
N SER A 248 6.54 12.29 -16.32
CA SER A 248 6.90 12.11 -17.71
C SER A 248 7.31 10.66 -17.97
N LEU A 249 6.55 10.00 -18.84
CA LEU A 249 6.90 8.77 -19.51
C LEU A 249 7.83 9.19 -20.68
N ASP A 250 9.10 9.47 -20.41
CA ASP A 250 10.15 9.52 -21.43
C ASP A 250 11.08 8.34 -21.24
#